data_6457fee0c19e46384ffb7e231e436f36
#
_entry.id   6457fee0c19e46384ffb7e231e436f36
#
_cell.length_a   1.000
_cell.length_b   1.000
_cell.length_c   1.000
_cell.angle_alpha   90.00
_cell.angle_beta   90.00
_cell.angle_gamma   90.00
#
_symmetry.space_group_name_H-M   'P 1'
#
loop_
_entity.id
_entity.type
_entity.pdbx_description
1 polymer ?
#
loop_
_entity_poly.entity_id
_entity_poly.type
_entity_poly.pdbx_seq_one_letter_code
_entity_poly.pdbx_strand_id
1 'polypeptide(L)' 'MMKNEYVFTIMVGEPKIGEGIVLKLRDGRIVRTSRVVDYFVWRNGDIVIYTQNSIYRMYQTAA' A
#
# COMPACT_ATOMS: atom_id res chain seq x y z
N MET A 1 -19.09 5.20 1.28
CA MET A 1 -18.20 5.95 0.38
C MET A 1 -17.04 5.05 -0.07
N MET A 2 -16.84 4.95 -1.37
CA MET A 2 -15.78 4.10 -1.90
C MET A 2 -14.44 4.81 -1.80
N LYS A 3 -13.43 4.09 -1.30
CA LYS A 3 -12.07 4.60 -1.28
C LYS A 3 -11.43 4.36 -2.63
N ASN A 4 -10.50 5.24 -3.01
CA ASN A 4 -9.69 5.04 -4.19
C ASN A 4 -8.72 3.87 -3.97
N GLU A 5 -8.53 3.07 -5.01
CA GLU A 5 -7.57 1.97 -4.95
C GLU A 5 -6.42 2.24 -5.90
N TYR A 6 -5.23 1.90 -5.44
CA TYR A 6 -4.00 2.06 -6.22
C TYR A 6 -3.17 0.78 -6.13
N VAL A 7 -2.36 0.54 -7.16
CA VAL A 7 -1.38 -0.53 -7.15
C VAL A 7 0.00 0.09 -6.95
N PHE A 8 0.76 -0.44 -5.99
CA PHE A 8 2.12 0.02 -5.75
C PHE A 8 3.11 -1.10 -6.02
N THR A 9 4.36 -0.74 -6.27
CA THR A 9 5.44 -1.67 -6.60
C THR A 9 6.55 -1.68 -5.57
N ILE A 10 6.76 -0.56 -4.87
CA ILE A 10 7.82 -0.43 -3.87
C ILE A 10 7.23 0.22 -2.63
N MET A 11 7.61 -0.30 -1.48
CA MET A 11 7.24 0.23 -0.17
C MET A 11 8.51 0.64 0.56
N VAL A 12 8.57 1.88 1.02
CA VAL A 12 9.72 2.38 1.78
C VAL A 12 9.44 2.16 3.25
N GLY A 13 10.17 1.21 3.84
CA GLY A 13 9.95 0.82 5.23
C GLY A 13 8.79 -0.15 5.38
N GLU A 14 8.33 -0.31 6.60
CA GLU A 14 7.22 -1.20 6.95
C GLU A 14 5.97 -0.38 7.30
N PRO A 15 4.77 -0.89 6.99
CA PRO A 15 3.56 -0.19 7.38
C PRO A 15 3.41 -0.18 8.89
N LYS A 16 3.01 0.96 9.43
CA LYS A 16 2.75 1.12 10.87
C LYS A 16 1.39 1.79 11.04
N ILE A 17 0.55 1.20 11.87
CA ILE A 17 -0.77 1.75 12.17
C ILE A 17 -0.61 3.16 12.75
N GLY A 18 -1.39 4.10 12.21
CA GLY A 18 -1.37 5.49 12.66
C GLY A 18 -0.38 6.39 11.95
N GLU A 19 0.46 5.84 11.06
CA GLU A 19 1.46 6.61 10.32
C GLU A 19 1.24 6.47 8.83
N GLY A 20 1.60 7.50 8.06
CA GLY A 20 1.65 7.43 6.61
C GLY A 20 2.86 6.61 6.17
N ILE A 21 2.82 6.11 4.95
CA ILE A 21 3.92 5.34 4.38
C ILE A 21 4.22 5.86 2.97
N VAL A 22 5.47 5.80 2.58
CA VAL A 22 5.90 6.21 1.24
C VAL A 22 5.88 5.00 0.33
N LEU A 23 5.19 5.14 -0.79
CA LEU A 23 5.02 4.08 -1.78
C LEU A 23 5.35 4.61 -3.17
N LYS A 24 5.90 3.75 -4.01
CA LYS A 24 6.00 4.02 -5.44
C LYS A 24 4.85 3.29 -6.12
N LEU A 25 3.99 4.04 -6.79
CA LEU A 25 2.85 3.49 -7.50
C LEU A 25 3.28 2.83 -8.81
N ARG A 26 2.37 2.04 -9.36
CA ARG A 26 2.62 1.31 -10.60
C ARG A 26 2.96 2.24 -11.78
N ASP A 27 2.39 3.45 -11.80
CA ASP A 27 2.67 4.46 -12.83
C ASP A 27 3.98 5.21 -12.61
N GLY A 28 4.72 4.89 -11.55
CA GLY A 28 6.00 5.50 -11.23
C GLY A 28 5.92 6.66 -10.25
N ARG A 29 4.74 7.13 -9.89
CA ARG A 29 4.60 8.21 -8.92
C ARG A 29 5.00 7.75 -7.54
N ILE A 30 5.67 8.63 -6.80
CA ILE A 30 6.00 8.38 -5.39
C ILE A 30 5.02 9.20 -4.57
N VAL A 31 4.32 8.53 -3.66
CA VAL A 31 3.30 9.15 -2.82
C VAL A 31 3.55 8.84 -1.36
N ARG A 32 3.15 9.78 -0.50
CA ARG A 32 3.05 9.52 0.93
C ARG A 32 1.57 9.36 1.25
N THR A 33 1.20 8.22 1.81
CA THR A 33 -0.20 7.93 2.10
C THR A 33 -0.70 8.71 3.30
N SER A 34 -2.02 8.78 3.44
CA SER A 34 -2.63 9.12 4.72
C SER A 34 -2.33 8.00 5.73
N ARG A 35 -2.77 8.19 6.97
CA ARG A 35 -2.45 7.25 8.05
C ARG A 35 -2.96 5.84 7.73
N VAL A 36 -2.08 4.86 7.94
CA VAL A 36 -2.42 3.45 7.81
C VAL A 36 -3.37 3.07 8.94
N VAL A 37 -4.50 2.48 8.59
CA VAL A 37 -5.46 2.00 9.58
C VAL A 37 -5.43 0.49 9.73
N ASP A 38 -5.00 -0.22 8.70
CA ASP A 38 -4.81 -1.67 8.75
C ASP A 38 -3.95 -2.11 7.58
N TYR A 39 -3.40 -3.31 7.64
CA TYR A 39 -2.68 -3.89 6.51
C TYR A 39 -2.62 -5.40 6.67
N PHE A 40 -2.47 -6.09 5.52
CA PHE A 40 -2.31 -7.54 5.48
C PHE A 40 -1.19 -7.91 4.54
N VAL A 41 -0.41 -8.91 4.95
CA VAL A 41 0.63 -9.49 4.11
C VAL A 41 0.29 -10.96 3.96
N TRP A 42 0.08 -11.40 2.70
CA TRP A 42 -0.22 -12.79 2.42
C TRP A 42 1.06 -13.59 2.32
N ARG A 43 0.91 -14.90 2.46
CA ARG A 43 2.05 -15.83 2.42
C ARG A 43 2.83 -15.74 1.11
N ASN A 44 2.14 -15.48 -0.01
CA ASN A 44 2.78 -15.34 -1.31
C ASN A 44 3.47 -13.98 -1.50
N GLY A 45 3.39 -13.09 -0.51
CA GLY A 45 4.01 -11.78 -0.58
C GLY A 45 3.10 -10.66 -1.05
N ASP A 46 1.86 -10.95 -1.42
CA ASP A 46 0.89 -9.88 -1.72
C ASP A 46 0.64 -9.05 -0.48
N ILE A 47 0.47 -7.74 -0.68
CA ILE A 47 0.26 -6.81 0.43
C ILE A 47 -0.94 -5.93 0.09
N VAL A 48 -1.78 -5.67 1.10
CA VAL A 48 -2.79 -4.64 1.01
C VAL A 48 -2.65 -3.71 2.21
N ILE A 49 -2.68 -2.40 1.93
CA ILE A 49 -2.57 -1.37 2.96
C ILE A 49 -3.83 -0.52 2.89
N TYR A 50 -4.56 -0.48 4.01
CA TYR A 50 -5.73 0.37 4.16
C TYR A 50 -5.32 1.64 4.88
N THR A 51 -5.58 2.78 4.24
CA THR A 51 -5.33 4.08 4.85
C THR A 51 -6.65 4.80 5.06
N GLN A 52 -6.59 5.97 5.69
CA GLN A 52 -7.78 6.79 5.91
C GLN A 52 -8.53 7.09 4.62
N ASN A 53 -7.78 7.35 3.53
CA ASN A 53 -8.36 7.87 2.29
C ASN A 53 -8.35 6.88 1.14
N SER A 54 -7.50 5.85 1.19
CA SER A 54 -7.27 5.00 0.02
C SER A 54 -6.86 3.60 0.43
N ILE A 55 -6.91 2.70 -0.55
CA ILE A 55 -6.44 1.33 -0.42
C ILE A 55 -5.31 1.13 -1.41
N TYR A 56 -4.19 0.58 -0.96
CA TYR A 56 -3.01 0.32 -1.79
C TYR A 56 -2.72 -1.16 -1.80
N ARG A 57 -2.54 -1.71 -3.01
CA ARG A 57 -2.30 -3.15 -3.19
C ARG A 57 -0.99 -3.38 -3.93
N MET A 58 -0.27 -4.41 -3.51
CA MET A 58 0.90 -4.89 -4.25
C MET A 58 0.70 -6.37 -4.51
N TYR A 59 0.88 -6.76 -5.77
CA TYR A 59 0.76 -8.16 -6.16
C TYR A 59 2.15 -8.71 -6.46
N GLN A 60 2.48 -9.83 -5.82
CA GLN A 60 3.70 -10.55 -6.15
C GLN A 60 3.47 -11.36 -7.39
N THR A 61 4.27 -11.09 -8.42
CA THR A 61 4.26 -11.94 -9.60
C THR A 61 5.16 -13.12 -9.35
N ALA A 62 4.66 -14.32 -9.67
CA ALA A 62 5.49 -15.50 -9.63
C ALA A 62 6.63 -15.33 -10.65
N ALA A 63 7.85 -15.56 -10.18
CA ALA A 63 9.01 -15.51 -11.07
C ALA A 63 9.02 -16.71 -12.00
#